data_f3c4b82d93a11db3a26a63e03b8635bd
#
_entry.id   f3c4b82d93a11db3a26a63e03b8635bd
#
_cell.length_a   1.000
_cell.length_b   1.000
_cell.length_c   1.000
_cell.angle_alpha   90.00
_cell.angle_beta   90.00
_cell.angle_gamma   90.00
#
_symmetry.space_group_name_H-M   'P 1'
#
loop_
_entity.id
_entity.type
_entity.pdbx_description
1 polymer ?
#
loop_
_entity_poly.entity_id
_entity_poly.type
_entity_poly.pdbx_seq_one_letter_code
_entity_poly.pdbx_strand_id
1 'polypeptide(L)'
;MFVIIKILIIMLTLASLDFFYLYSMRTIFDKQITEIQGSPISLDFFAGILCYIALGFGLYYFVLREKKPLLDAFLLGMIINAVYETTSKTFFKKWSYKIVVLDTLWGGILFALTTFVLRKFFAF
;
A
#
# COMPACT_ATOMS: atom_id res chain seq x y z
N MET A 1 16.14 7.96 -17.02
CA MET A 1 16.91 7.95 -15.78
C MET A 1 16.20 8.66 -14.64
N PHE A 2 15.74 9.89 -14.86
CA PHE A 2 15.02 10.61 -13.79
C PHE A 2 13.75 9.90 -13.34
N VAL A 3 13.03 9.25 -14.25
CA VAL A 3 11.81 8.51 -13.92
C VAL A 3 12.13 7.35 -12.97
N ILE A 4 13.20 6.61 -13.25
CA ILE A 4 13.59 5.49 -12.39
C ILE A 4 13.95 5.96 -10.99
N ILE A 5 14.70 7.06 -10.87
CA ILE A 5 15.07 7.64 -9.58
C ILE A 5 13.82 8.10 -8.83
N LYS A 6 12.89 8.76 -9.53
CA LYS A 6 11.62 9.19 -8.94
C LYS A 6 10.82 8.00 -8.41
N ILE A 7 10.71 6.92 -9.19
CA ILE A 7 10.00 5.72 -8.76
C ILE A 7 10.66 5.10 -7.52
N LEU A 8 11.99 5.05 -7.47
CA LEU A 8 12.71 4.56 -6.30
C LEU A 8 12.43 5.41 -5.06
N ILE A 9 12.42 6.73 -5.18
CA ILE A 9 12.09 7.62 -4.07
C ILE A 9 10.64 7.40 -3.60
N ILE A 10 9.71 7.25 -4.53
CA ILE A 10 8.32 6.96 -4.23
C ILE A 10 8.20 5.64 -3.49
N MET A 11 8.86 4.59 -3.97
CA MET A 11 8.85 3.27 -3.34
C MET A 11 9.36 3.32 -1.91
N LEU A 12 10.48 3.99 -1.69
CA LEU A 12 11.07 4.11 -0.36
C LEU A 12 10.15 4.88 0.58
N THR A 13 9.52 5.93 0.10
CA THR A 13 8.57 6.71 0.90
C THR A 13 7.33 5.87 1.24
N LEU A 14 6.76 5.20 0.25
CA LEU A 14 5.63 4.29 0.45
C LEU A 14 5.97 3.21 1.48
N ALA A 15 7.10 2.53 1.28
CA ALA A 15 7.51 1.44 2.16
C ALA A 15 7.74 1.93 3.59
N SER A 16 8.36 3.10 3.75
CA SER A 16 8.64 3.67 5.06
C SER A 16 7.36 4.01 5.82
N LEU A 17 6.40 4.65 5.15
CA LEU A 17 5.12 5.00 5.77
C LEU A 17 4.28 3.76 6.04
N ASP A 18 4.27 2.81 5.11
CA ASP A 18 3.52 1.58 5.26
C ASP A 18 4.09 0.71 6.39
N PHE A 19 5.41 0.75 6.62
CA PHE A 19 6.04 0.03 7.71
C PHE A 19 5.42 0.40 9.06
N PHE A 20 5.17 1.68 9.31
CA PHE A 20 4.56 2.11 10.57
C PHE A 20 3.17 1.50 10.75
N TYR A 21 2.39 1.46 9.69
CA TYR A 21 1.06 0.85 9.73
C TYR A 21 1.15 -0.66 9.98
N LEU A 22 1.99 -1.34 9.20
CA LEU A 22 2.15 -2.79 9.33
C LEU A 22 2.67 -3.18 10.71
N TYR A 23 3.62 -2.42 11.23
CA TYR A 23 4.14 -2.66 12.58
C TYR A 23 3.07 -2.45 13.65
N SER A 24 2.29 -1.37 13.53
CA SER A 24 1.20 -1.08 14.46
C SER A 24 0.11 -2.14 14.43
N MET A 25 -0.12 -2.75 13.27
CA MET A 25 -1.16 -3.75 13.05
C MET A 25 -0.65 -5.18 13.10
N ARG A 26 0.62 -5.38 13.46
CA ARG A 26 1.28 -6.69 13.35
C ARG A 26 0.54 -7.81 14.07
N THR A 27 0.00 -7.56 15.23
CA THR A 27 -0.72 -8.57 16.01
C THR A 27 -1.99 -9.02 15.29
N ILE A 28 -2.73 -8.06 14.74
CA ILE A 28 -3.96 -8.34 14.01
C ILE A 28 -3.66 -9.11 12.72
N PHE A 29 -2.65 -8.68 11.96
CA PHE A 29 -2.28 -9.36 10.73
C PHE A 29 -1.69 -10.74 10.98
N ASP A 30 -0.85 -10.89 12.00
CA ASP A 30 -0.27 -12.19 12.35
C ASP A 30 -1.36 -13.20 12.69
N LYS A 31 -2.34 -12.80 13.50
CA LYS A 31 -3.47 -13.65 13.83
C LYS A 31 -4.26 -14.02 12.58
N GLN A 32 -4.56 -13.05 11.72
CA GLN A 32 -5.33 -13.26 10.51
C GLN A 32 -4.62 -14.25 9.57
N ILE A 33 -3.34 -14.03 9.32
CA ILE A 33 -2.56 -14.88 8.41
C ILE A 33 -2.39 -16.29 8.99
N THR A 34 -2.11 -16.38 10.29
CA THR A 34 -1.97 -17.69 10.95
C THR A 34 -3.26 -18.50 10.88
N GLU A 35 -4.41 -17.85 11.06
CA GLU A 35 -5.71 -18.52 10.95
C GLU A 35 -5.96 -19.06 9.53
N ILE A 36 -5.45 -18.38 8.51
CA ILE A 36 -5.68 -18.74 7.11
C ILE A 36 -4.72 -19.82 6.66
N GLN A 37 -3.42 -19.65 6.91
CA GLN A 37 -2.41 -20.57 6.39
C GLN A 37 -1.99 -21.67 7.36
N GLY A 38 -2.40 -21.57 8.62
CA GLY A 38 -2.08 -22.57 9.63
C GLY A 38 -0.64 -22.50 10.14
N SER A 39 0.09 -21.43 9.81
CA SER A 39 1.47 -21.21 10.24
C SER A 39 1.73 -19.70 10.33
N PRO A 40 2.77 -19.29 11.10
CA PRO A 40 3.10 -17.86 11.22
C PRO A 40 3.47 -17.23 9.89
N ILE A 41 3.45 -15.90 9.86
CA ILE A 41 3.86 -15.12 8.68
C ILE A 41 5.29 -15.48 8.30
N SER A 42 5.50 -15.75 7.02
CA SER A 42 6.81 -15.91 6.42
C SER A 42 6.92 -14.92 5.28
N LEU A 43 7.89 -14.00 5.34
CA LEU A 43 7.99 -12.92 4.37
C LEU A 43 8.75 -13.36 3.12
N ASP A 44 8.14 -13.11 1.97
CA ASP A 44 8.80 -13.22 0.67
C ASP A 44 9.21 -11.81 0.24
N PHE A 45 10.47 -11.47 0.45
CA PHE A 45 10.95 -10.11 0.15
C PHE A 45 10.94 -9.80 -1.33
N PHE A 46 11.13 -10.81 -2.20
CA PHE A 46 11.05 -10.58 -3.64
C PHE A 46 9.65 -10.15 -4.05
N ALA A 47 8.63 -10.86 -3.57
CA ALA A 47 7.23 -10.49 -3.82
C ALA A 47 6.91 -9.11 -3.25
N GLY A 48 7.43 -8.79 -2.07
CA GLY A 48 7.25 -7.48 -1.45
C GLY A 48 7.85 -6.35 -2.28
N ILE A 49 9.04 -6.56 -2.83
CA ILE A 49 9.67 -5.57 -3.70
C ILE A 49 8.84 -5.35 -4.96
N LEU A 50 8.36 -6.42 -5.59
CA LEU A 50 7.49 -6.33 -6.75
C LEU A 50 6.21 -5.55 -6.44
N CYS A 51 5.64 -5.77 -5.26
CA CYS A 51 4.47 -5.05 -4.80
C CYS A 51 4.73 -3.54 -4.74
N TYR A 52 5.83 -3.12 -4.12
CA TYR A 52 6.13 -1.69 -4.01
C TYR A 52 6.55 -1.06 -5.34
N ILE A 53 7.16 -1.83 -6.23
CA ILE A 53 7.41 -1.36 -7.60
C ILE A 53 6.09 -1.03 -8.29
N ALA A 54 5.12 -1.93 -8.21
CA ALA A 54 3.81 -1.73 -8.82
C ALA A 54 3.08 -0.53 -8.21
N LEU A 55 3.09 -0.42 -6.87
CA LEU A 55 2.46 0.70 -6.17
C LEU A 55 3.15 2.03 -6.53
N GLY A 56 4.48 2.05 -6.52
CA GLY A 56 5.24 3.25 -6.83
C GLY A 56 5.05 3.70 -8.28
N PHE A 57 5.06 2.77 -9.20
CA PHE A 57 4.79 3.08 -10.60
C PHE A 57 3.37 3.61 -10.79
N GLY A 58 2.39 2.96 -10.17
CA GLY A 58 0.99 3.39 -10.26
C GLY A 58 0.79 4.80 -9.73
N LEU A 59 1.35 5.10 -8.56
CA LEU A 59 1.24 6.44 -7.99
C LEU A 59 1.94 7.49 -8.87
N TYR A 60 3.11 7.15 -9.39
CA TYR A 60 3.83 8.05 -10.29
C TYR A 60 3.03 8.32 -11.56
N TYR A 61 2.62 7.27 -12.24
CA TYR A 61 2.00 7.38 -13.57
C TYR A 61 0.63 8.07 -13.51
N PHE A 62 -0.21 7.69 -12.56
CA PHE A 62 -1.60 8.14 -12.53
C PHE A 62 -1.82 9.42 -11.73
N VAL A 63 -0.91 9.78 -10.83
CA VAL A 63 -1.11 10.91 -9.94
C VAL A 63 0.03 11.92 -10.04
N LEU A 64 1.26 11.50 -9.70
CA LEU A 64 2.36 12.45 -9.56
C LEU A 64 2.79 13.05 -10.90
N ARG A 65 2.93 12.23 -11.91
CA ARG A 65 3.30 12.68 -13.26
C ARG A 65 2.31 13.70 -13.81
N GLU A 66 1.04 13.48 -13.58
CA GLU A 66 -0.04 14.35 -14.07
C GLU A 66 -0.39 15.45 -13.08
N LYS A 67 0.32 15.57 -11.96
CA LYS A 67 0.10 16.57 -10.92
C LYS A 67 -1.35 16.61 -10.44
N LYS A 68 -1.95 15.43 -10.28
CA LYS A 68 -3.32 15.29 -9.82
C LYS A 68 -3.45 15.64 -8.35
N PRO A 69 -4.64 16.05 -7.88
CA PRO A 69 -4.85 16.42 -6.48
C PRO A 69 -4.70 15.21 -5.53
N LEU A 70 -4.57 15.51 -4.23
CA LEU A 70 -4.45 14.48 -3.19
C LEU A 70 -5.64 13.53 -3.20
N LEU A 71 -6.82 14.00 -3.56
CA LEU A 71 -8.00 13.15 -3.65
C LEU A 71 -7.80 12.01 -4.65
N ASP A 72 -7.16 12.29 -5.78
CA ASP A 72 -6.89 11.26 -6.79
C ASP A 72 -5.92 10.21 -6.24
N ALA A 73 -4.91 10.62 -5.49
CA ALA A 73 -4.00 9.70 -4.82
C ALA A 73 -4.75 8.83 -3.80
N PHE A 74 -5.59 9.45 -2.99
CA PHE A 74 -6.41 8.75 -2.02
C PHE A 74 -7.29 7.70 -2.68
N LEU A 75 -8.02 8.10 -3.71
CA LEU A 75 -8.93 7.18 -4.41
C LEU A 75 -8.17 6.03 -5.07
N LEU A 76 -7.03 6.30 -5.68
CA LEU A 76 -6.23 5.26 -6.31
C LEU A 76 -5.75 4.24 -5.27
N GLY A 77 -5.18 4.69 -4.16
CA GLY A 77 -4.72 3.80 -3.10
C GLY A 77 -5.86 3.00 -2.47
N MET A 78 -7.00 3.65 -2.26
CA MET A 78 -8.18 3.00 -1.70
C MET A 78 -8.70 1.91 -2.64
N ILE A 79 -8.76 2.19 -3.96
CA ILE A 79 -9.24 1.22 -4.95
C ILE A 79 -8.30 0.02 -5.01
N ILE A 80 -6.98 0.25 -5.05
CA ILE A 80 -6.01 -0.85 -5.10
C ILE A 80 -6.21 -1.79 -3.90
N ASN A 81 -6.26 -1.23 -2.70
CA ASN A 81 -6.42 -2.04 -1.49
C ASN A 81 -7.82 -2.65 -1.39
N ALA A 82 -8.86 -1.95 -1.84
CA ALA A 82 -10.20 -2.50 -1.87
C ALA A 82 -10.27 -3.76 -2.73
N VAL A 83 -9.65 -3.73 -3.91
CA VAL A 83 -9.62 -4.90 -4.81
C VAL A 83 -8.90 -6.07 -4.14
N TYR A 84 -7.73 -5.81 -3.54
CA TYR A 84 -6.97 -6.84 -2.84
C TYR A 84 -7.77 -7.43 -1.67
N GLU A 85 -8.36 -6.58 -0.83
CA GLU A 85 -9.03 -7.00 0.39
C GLU A 85 -10.34 -7.73 0.11
N THR A 86 -11.14 -7.21 -0.83
CA THR A 86 -12.41 -7.86 -1.17
C THR A 86 -12.18 -9.17 -1.92
N THR A 87 -11.15 -9.25 -2.76
CA THR A 87 -10.76 -10.49 -3.43
C THR A 87 -10.34 -11.53 -2.40
N SER A 88 -9.50 -11.14 -1.42
CA SER A 88 -9.08 -12.01 -0.34
C SER A 88 -10.29 -12.52 0.46
N LYS A 89 -11.23 -11.63 0.79
CA LYS A 89 -12.44 -12.03 1.51
C LYS A 89 -13.31 -12.99 0.69
N THR A 90 -13.32 -12.82 -0.65
CA THR A 90 -14.07 -13.72 -1.53
C THR A 90 -13.54 -15.14 -1.44
N PHE A 91 -12.20 -15.31 -1.40
CA PHE A 91 -11.58 -16.63 -1.41
C PHE A 91 -11.35 -17.22 -0.03
N PHE A 92 -11.14 -16.40 0.99
CA PHE A 92 -10.78 -16.85 2.33
C PHE A 92 -11.90 -16.57 3.31
N LYS A 93 -12.63 -17.62 3.71
CA LYS A 93 -13.76 -17.52 4.62
C LYS A 93 -13.40 -16.80 5.93
N LYS A 94 -12.19 -17.06 6.46
CA LYS A 94 -11.72 -16.48 7.71
C LYS A 94 -11.14 -15.08 7.58
N TRP A 95 -11.13 -14.51 6.35
CA TRP A 95 -10.68 -13.14 6.16
C TRP A 95 -11.65 -12.17 6.81
N SER A 96 -11.14 -11.26 7.63
CA SER A 96 -11.97 -10.38 8.46
C SER A 96 -12.45 -9.15 7.69
N TYR A 97 -13.72 -8.81 7.81
CA TYR A 97 -14.24 -7.54 7.29
C TYR A 97 -13.62 -6.32 7.97
N LYS A 98 -13.21 -6.46 9.23
CA LYS A 98 -12.50 -5.38 9.93
C LYS A 98 -11.21 -5.03 9.21
N ILE A 99 -10.44 -6.04 8.82
CA ILE A 99 -9.21 -5.84 8.05
C ILE A 99 -9.51 -5.27 6.67
N VAL A 100 -10.57 -5.74 6.02
CA VAL A 100 -10.98 -5.22 4.70
C VAL A 100 -11.17 -3.70 4.78
N VAL A 101 -11.93 -3.22 5.76
CA VAL A 101 -12.22 -1.80 5.92
C VAL A 101 -10.96 -1.01 6.29
N LEU A 102 -10.23 -1.48 7.30
CA LEU A 102 -9.04 -0.78 7.79
C LEU A 102 -7.97 -0.65 6.70
N ASP A 103 -7.70 -1.76 6.01
CA ASP A 103 -6.62 -1.79 5.02
C ASP A 103 -7.00 -1.00 3.77
N THR A 104 -8.27 -1.02 3.39
CA THR A 104 -8.76 -0.22 2.27
C THR A 104 -8.61 1.27 2.55
N LEU A 105 -9.01 1.73 3.72
CA LEU A 105 -8.85 3.12 4.13
C LEU A 105 -7.37 3.51 4.22
N TRP A 106 -6.56 2.62 4.78
CA TRP A 106 -5.11 2.87 4.86
C TRP A 106 -4.48 3.04 3.48
N GLY A 107 -4.89 2.24 2.49
CA GLY A 107 -4.38 2.41 1.13
C GLY A 107 -4.57 3.81 0.59
N GLY A 108 -5.76 4.39 0.82
CA GLY A 108 -6.03 5.77 0.45
C GLY A 108 -5.18 6.77 1.22
N ILE A 109 -5.10 6.59 2.54
CA ILE A 109 -4.29 7.46 3.41
C ILE A 109 -2.81 7.37 3.03
N LEU A 110 -2.31 6.16 2.80
CA LEU A 110 -0.92 5.94 2.43
C LEU A 110 -0.55 6.70 1.14
N PHE A 111 -1.37 6.58 0.11
CA PHE A 111 -1.11 7.24 -1.17
C PHE A 111 -1.22 8.77 -1.07
N ALA A 112 -2.24 9.26 -0.36
CA ALA A 112 -2.41 10.71 -0.16
C ALA A 112 -1.24 11.27 0.66
N LEU A 113 -0.85 10.59 1.73
CA LEU A 113 0.24 11.02 2.60
C LEU A 113 1.58 10.98 1.86
N THR A 114 1.83 9.92 1.10
CA THR A 114 3.04 9.80 0.28
C THR A 114 3.13 10.94 -0.73
N THR A 115 2.04 11.22 -1.41
CA THR A 115 1.97 12.31 -2.39
C THR A 115 2.25 13.66 -1.72
N PHE A 116 1.65 13.89 -0.56
CA PHE A 116 1.87 15.12 0.21
C PHE A 116 3.34 15.29 0.59
N VAL A 117 3.95 14.24 1.16
CA VAL A 117 5.35 14.25 1.58
C VAL A 117 6.27 14.51 0.40
N LEU A 118 6.05 13.82 -0.71
CA LEU A 118 6.89 13.95 -1.90
C LEU A 118 6.81 15.36 -2.49
N ARG A 119 5.62 15.95 -2.53
CA ARG A 119 5.45 17.30 -3.05
C ARG A 119 6.07 18.35 -2.14
N LYS A 120 6.02 18.15 -0.83
CA LYS A 120 6.54 19.10 0.13
C LYS A 120 8.06 19.05 0.24
N PHE A 121 8.64 17.85 0.27
CA PHE A 121 10.06 17.67 0.60
C PHE A 121 10.95 17.31 -0.59
N PHE A 122 10.39 16.81 -1.68
CA PHE A 122 11.15 16.32 -2.84
C PHE A 122 10.79 17.01 -4.15
N ALA A 123 9.99 18.04 -4.11
CA ALA A 123 9.60 18.85 -5.29
C ALA A 123 8.94 18.01 -6.40
N PHE A 124 8.13 17.04 -6.01
CA PHE A 124 7.29 16.34 -6.96
C PHE A 124 6.04 17.20 -7.27
#